data_3f37645a453a2ad7f2eef25e123dbe86
#
_entry.id   3f37645a453a2ad7f2eef25e123dbe86
#
_cell.length_a   1.000
_cell.length_b   1.000
_cell.length_c   1.000
_cell.angle_alpha   90.00
_cell.angle_beta   90.00
_cell.angle_gamma   90.00
#
_symmetry.space_group_name_H-M   'P 1'
#
loop_
_entity.id
_entity.type
_entity.pdbx_description
1 polymer ?
#
loop_
_entity_poly.entity_id
_entity_poly.type
_entity_poly.pdbx_seq_one_letter_code
_entity_poly.pdbx_strand_id
1 'polypeptide(L)'
;MGYKETYNRWLTSDVVDDDTKAELKSIENNEKEIEERFYRELEFGTAGMRGIIGAGTNRINIYNVRRASQGVAKYVLSNGEDAAKAGVLIGYDTRNFSRTFAEETAKVLTCAGVKTYLFPIVHSVPEVSFGIRELGCSAGVMITASHNPKEYNGYKVYGPDGGQLPPDAADVVVAAINSYDIFDDVKFISLDEAKEKGLLEIVSSDLDEKFLDVVQTQQQNPEAVAEVADTFKLIYTPFHGTGSRPIKAILNRMGFKNVLVVKEQDTEDGNFPTVKSPNPE
;
A
#
# COMPACT_ATOMS: atom_id res chain seq x y z
N MET A 1 -4.95 9.37 -27.71
CA MET A 1 -4.82 7.99 -28.28
C MET A 1 -6.13 7.24 -28.06
N GLY A 2 -6.59 6.49 -29.06
CA GLY A 2 -7.72 5.58 -28.87
C GLY A 2 -7.31 4.34 -28.07
N TYR A 3 -8.29 3.65 -27.45
CA TYR A 3 -7.99 2.48 -26.62
C TYR A 3 -7.18 1.38 -27.32
N LYS A 4 -7.44 1.15 -28.65
CA LYS A 4 -6.66 0.19 -29.46
C LYS A 4 -5.21 0.62 -29.66
N GLU A 5 -4.96 1.88 -29.86
CA GLU A 5 -3.60 2.42 -29.99
C GLU A 5 -2.83 2.28 -28.68
N THR A 6 -3.49 2.56 -27.55
CA THR A 6 -2.91 2.40 -26.22
C THR A 6 -2.61 0.94 -25.91
N TYR A 7 -3.54 0.02 -26.22
CA TYR A 7 -3.31 -1.43 -26.09
C TYR A 7 -2.10 -1.88 -26.91
N ASN A 8 -2.01 -1.47 -28.18
CA ASN A 8 -0.89 -1.83 -29.05
C ASN A 8 0.44 -1.25 -28.52
N ARG A 9 0.42 -0.03 -28.01
CA ARG A 9 1.61 0.58 -27.38
C ARG A 9 2.10 -0.26 -26.20
N TRP A 10 1.21 -0.76 -25.36
CA TRP A 10 1.57 -1.64 -24.24
C TRP A 10 2.16 -2.97 -24.73
N LEU A 11 1.62 -3.57 -25.77
CA LEU A 11 2.14 -4.81 -26.34
C LEU A 11 3.52 -4.68 -26.97
N THR A 12 3.84 -3.53 -27.55
CA THR A 12 5.07 -3.31 -28.31
C THR A 12 6.16 -2.58 -27.52
N SER A 13 5.85 -2.01 -26.38
CA SER A 13 6.81 -1.30 -25.56
C SER A 13 7.86 -2.26 -24.95
N ASP A 14 9.14 -1.90 -25.04
CA ASP A 14 10.23 -2.63 -24.41
C ASP A 14 10.25 -2.49 -22.87
N VAL A 15 9.53 -1.49 -22.34
CA VAL A 15 9.39 -1.26 -20.89
C VAL A 15 8.41 -2.23 -20.25
N VAL A 16 7.46 -2.76 -21.01
CA VAL A 16 6.45 -3.71 -20.52
C VAL A 16 7.04 -5.10 -20.48
N ASP A 17 6.94 -5.74 -19.30
CA ASP A 17 7.44 -7.10 -19.06
C ASP A 17 6.67 -8.17 -19.83
N ASP A 18 7.28 -9.36 -19.95
CA ASP A 18 6.74 -10.45 -20.74
C ASP A 18 5.44 -11.03 -20.14
N ASP A 19 5.29 -11.06 -18.82
CA ASP A 19 4.08 -11.56 -18.16
C ASP A 19 2.89 -10.63 -18.44
N THR A 20 3.10 -9.33 -18.34
CA THR A 20 2.10 -8.30 -18.70
C THR A 20 1.73 -8.40 -20.19
N LYS A 21 2.71 -8.59 -21.08
CA LYS A 21 2.44 -8.81 -22.53
C LYS A 21 1.69 -10.11 -22.77
N ALA A 22 1.99 -11.17 -22.04
CA ALA A 22 1.27 -12.45 -22.16
C ALA A 22 -0.18 -12.31 -21.72
N GLU A 23 -0.44 -11.59 -20.60
CA GLU A 23 -1.80 -11.26 -20.16
C GLU A 23 -2.57 -10.49 -21.24
N LEU A 24 -1.97 -9.45 -21.83
CA LEU A 24 -2.59 -8.67 -22.90
C LEU A 24 -2.87 -9.51 -24.15
N LYS A 25 -1.95 -10.38 -24.56
CA LYS A 25 -2.17 -11.31 -25.68
C LYS A 25 -3.33 -12.27 -25.41
N SER A 26 -3.55 -12.69 -24.16
CA SER A 26 -4.65 -13.60 -23.82
C SER A 26 -6.04 -13.02 -24.10
N ILE A 27 -6.15 -11.69 -24.17
CA ILE A 27 -7.39 -10.97 -24.44
C ILE A 27 -7.47 -10.38 -25.86
N GLU A 28 -6.53 -10.67 -26.76
CA GLU A 28 -6.42 -10.06 -28.10
C GLU A 28 -7.71 -10.17 -28.95
N ASN A 29 -8.48 -11.25 -28.73
CA ASN A 29 -9.75 -11.50 -29.43
C ASN A 29 -10.98 -11.04 -28.63
N ASN A 30 -10.80 -10.35 -27.48
CA ASN A 30 -11.87 -9.85 -26.64
C ASN A 30 -11.89 -8.30 -26.66
N GLU A 31 -12.51 -7.73 -27.68
CA GLU A 31 -12.54 -6.29 -27.89
C GLU A 31 -13.14 -5.52 -26.70
N LYS A 32 -14.17 -6.09 -26.04
CA LYS A 32 -14.81 -5.44 -24.87
C LYS A 32 -13.84 -5.36 -23.68
N GLU A 33 -13.06 -6.39 -23.45
CA GLU A 33 -12.07 -6.43 -22.38
C GLU A 33 -10.92 -5.47 -22.69
N ILE A 34 -10.48 -5.38 -23.95
CA ILE A 34 -9.45 -4.42 -24.37
C ILE A 34 -9.96 -3.00 -24.16
N GLU A 35 -11.19 -2.69 -24.62
CA GLU A 35 -11.78 -1.38 -24.41
C GLU A 35 -11.88 -1.04 -22.92
N GLU A 36 -12.39 -1.92 -22.09
CA GLU A 36 -12.57 -1.69 -20.66
C GLU A 36 -11.24 -1.42 -19.94
N ARG A 37 -10.15 -2.08 -20.34
CA ARG A 37 -8.82 -1.90 -19.76
C ARG A 37 -8.11 -0.63 -20.23
N PHE A 38 -8.47 -0.06 -21.39
CA PHE A 38 -7.72 1.02 -22.04
C PHE A 38 -8.55 2.26 -22.42
N TYR A 39 -9.88 2.29 -22.16
CA TYR A 39 -10.72 3.44 -22.56
C TYR A 39 -10.42 4.70 -21.75
N ARG A 40 -9.81 4.53 -20.58
CA ARG A 40 -9.38 5.62 -19.70
C ARG A 40 -8.15 5.23 -18.88
N GLU A 41 -7.61 6.18 -18.18
CA GLU A 41 -6.60 5.95 -17.14
C GLU A 41 -7.29 5.67 -15.79
N LEU A 42 -6.60 4.88 -14.93
CA LEU A 42 -7.06 4.66 -13.57
C LEU A 42 -6.97 6.00 -12.81
N GLU A 43 -8.10 6.47 -12.33
CA GLU A 43 -8.21 7.75 -11.66
C GLU A 43 -7.48 7.74 -10.31
N PHE A 44 -6.70 8.79 -10.06
CA PHE A 44 -6.13 9.09 -8.76
C PHE A 44 -6.95 10.22 -8.14
N GLY A 45 -7.80 9.89 -7.17
CA GLY A 45 -8.63 10.84 -6.43
C GLY A 45 -7.99 11.27 -5.10
N THR A 46 -8.72 12.03 -4.29
CA THR A 46 -8.30 12.49 -2.95
C THR A 46 -7.92 11.36 -2.01
N ALA A 47 -8.51 10.17 -2.19
CA ALA A 47 -8.21 8.97 -1.40
C ALA A 47 -7.11 8.10 -2.03
N GLY A 48 -6.41 8.57 -3.10
CA GLY A 48 -5.48 7.79 -3.88
C GLY A 48 -6.14 7.08 -5.07
N MET A 49 -5.55 5.97 -5.57
CA MET A 49 -6.14 5.17 -6.65
C MET A 49 -6.55 3.78 -6.15
N ARG A 50 -7.59 3.22 -6.77
CA ARG A 50 -8.08 1.87 -6.52
C ARG A 50 -8.60 1.25 -7.81
N GLY A 51 -8.21 0.02 -8.09
CA GLY A 51 -8.64 -0.67 -9.32
C GLY A 51 -8.49 -2.17 -9.23
N ILE A 52 -8.98 -2.84 -10.26
CA ILE A 52 -8.75 -4.26 -10.48
C ILE A 52 -7.28 -4.45 -10.87
N ILE A 53 -6.64 -5.47 -10.30
CA ILE A 53 -5.25 -5.84 -10.62
C ILE A 53 -5.20 -6.40 -12.06
N GLY A 54 -4.23 -5.94 -12.85
CA GLY A 54 -4.03 -6.46 -14.21
C GLY A 54 -3.36 -5.46 -15.16
N ALA A 55 -3.11 -5.91 -16.37
CA ALA A 55 -2.53 -5.11 -17.43
C ALA A 55 -3.54 -4.10 -18.01
N GLY A 56 -3.12 -2.86 -18.21
CA GLY A 56 -3.93 -1.79 -18.81
C GLY A 56 -3.88 -0.47 -18.03
N THR A 57 -4.30 0.60 -18.70
CA THR A 57 -4.33 1.95 -18.10
C THR A 57 -5.43 2.10 -17.06
N ASN A 58 -6.55 1.39 -17.19
CA ASN A 58 -7.68 1.36 -16.24
C ASN A 58 -7.56 0.18 -15.25
N ARG A 59 -6.35 -0.24 -14.92
CA ARG A 59 -6.02 -1.32 -13.98
C ARG A 59 -4.96 -0.85 -13.00
N ILE A 60 -4.89 -1.47 -11.81
CA ILE A 60 -3.75 -1.27 -10.93
C ILE A 60 -2.66 -2.30 -11.28
N ASN A 61 -1.46 -1.79 -11.56
CA ASN A 61 -0.28 -2.56 -11.95
C ASN A 61 0.99 -1.78 -11.61
N ILE A 62 2.15 -2.39 -11.84
CA ILE A 62 3.44 -1.76 -11.52
C ILE A 62 3.66 -0.44 -12.27
N TYR A 63 3.15 -0.31 -13.50
CA TYR A 63 3.35 0.91 -14.33
C TYR A 63 2.55 2.08 -13.77
N ASN A 64 1.27 1.87 -13.42
CA ASN A 64 0.43 2.88 -12.80
C ASN A 64 0.93 3.24 -11.39
N VAL A 65 1.41 2.25 -10.61
CA VAL A 65 2.02 2.47 -9.30
C VAL A 65 3.30 3.29 -9.41
N ARG A 66 4.19 2.97 -10.34
CA ARG A 66 5.42 3.74 -10.60
C ARG A 66 5.10 5.19 -10.98
N ARG A 67 4.14 5.41 -11.90
CA ARG A 67 3.71 6.75 -12.30
C ARG A 67 3.11 7.53 -11.12
N ALA A 68 2.27 6.90 -10.31
CA ALA A 68 1.74 7.50 -9.09
C ALA A 68 2.84 7.85 -8.09
N SER A 69 3.83 6.97 -7.92
CA SER A 69 4.98 7.20 -7.04
C SER A 69 5.86 8.36 -7.52
N GLN A 70 5.98 8.55 -8.84
CA GLN A 70 6.65 9.73 -9.41
C GLN A 70 5.90 11.03 -9.07
N GLY A 71 4.56 10.99 -9.08
CA GLY A 71 3.73 12.10 -8.61
C GLY A 71 3.93 12.42 -7.14
N VAL A 72 3.99 11.39 -6.28
CA VAL A 72 4.29 11.55 -4.84
C VAL A 72 5.70 12.10 -4.64
N ALA A 73 6.71 11.60 -5.37
CA ALA A 73 8.07 12.14 -5.32
C ALA A 73 8.09 13.63 -5.64
N LYS A 74 7.39 14.04 -6.70
CA LYS A 74 7.27 15.46 -7.10
C LYS A 74 6.62 16.31 -6.00
N TYR A 75 5.55 15.81 -5.38
CA TYR A 75 4.90 16.47 -4.26
C TYR A 75 5.86 16.67 -3.08
N VAL A 76 6.58 15.61 -2.65
CA VAL A 76 7.54 15.70 -1.55
C VAL A 76 8.65 16.69 -1.87
N LEU A 77 9.23 16.61 -3.07
CA LEU A 77 10.32 17.51 -3.51
C LEU A 77 9.87 18.97 -3.60
N SER A 78 8.59 19.24 -3.94
CA SER A 78 8.05 20.60 -3.97
C SER A 78 7.97 21.26 -2.59
N ASN A 79 7.99 20.45 -1.51
CA ASN A 79 8.04 20.91 -0.12
C ASN A 79 9.50 21.15 0.39
N GLY A 80 10.51 20.99 -0.49
CA GLY A 80 11.91 21.32 -0.20
C GLY A 80 12.78 20.13 0.19
N GLU A 81 14.07 20.39 0.37
CA GLU A 81 15.07 19.37 0.70
C GLU A 81 14.84 18.69 2.05
N ASP A 82 14.35 19.42 3.04
CA ASP A 82 14.08 18.85 4.36
C ASP A 82 12.91 17.84 4.31
N ALA A 83 11.92 18.08 3.46
CA ALA A 83 10.85 17.11 3.22
C ALA A 83 11.38 15.84 2.52
N ALA A 84 12.31 15.98 1.56
CA ALA A 84 12.94 14.84 0.91
C ALA A 84 13.80 14.00 1.87
N LYS A 85 14.49 14.66 2.82
CA LYS A 85 15.29 14.00 3.87
C LYS A 85 14.43 13.35 4.95
N ALA A 86 13.33 13.99 5.35
CA ALA A 86 12.32 13.42 6.26
C ALA A 86 11.69 12.16 5.66
N GLY A 87 11.47 12.17 4.36
CA GLY A 87 11.19 10.99 3.57
C GLY A 87 9.73 10.51 3.60
N VAL A 88 9.52 9.31 3.09
CA VAL A 88 8.21 8.69 2.92
C VAL A 88 8.21 7.30 3.55
N LEU A 89 7.22 7.01 4.39
CA LEU A 89 6.99 5.67 4.93
C LEU A 89 6.04 4.89 4.01
N ILE A 90 6.40 3.65 3.69
CA ILE A 90 5.60 2.75 2.84
C ILE A 90 5.17 1.54 3.65
N GLY A 91 3.86 1.32 3.71
CA GLY A 91 3.25 0.10 4.23
C GLY A 91 2.37 -0.58 3.18
N TYR A 92 2.05 -1.84 3.44
CA TYR A 92 1.24 -2.65 2.54
C TYR A 92 0.47 -3.72 3.31
N ASP A 93 -0.65 -4.18 2.74
CA ASP A 93 -1.50 -5.23 3.29
C ASP A 93 -1.18 -6.62 2.70
N THR A 94 -2.01 -7.60 3.03
CA THR A 94 -1.85 -9.01 2.63
C THR A 94 -2.28 -9.30 1.18
N ARG A 95 -2.84 -8.33 0.45
CA ARG A 95 -3.37 -8.52 -0.91
C ARG A 95 -2.29 -8.93 -1.90
N ASN A 96 -2.74 -9.63 -2.94
CA ASN A 96 -1.88 -9.97 -4.07
C ASN A 96 -1.23 -8.70 -4.62
N PHE A 97 0.06 -8.78 -4.93
CA PHE A 97 0.90 -7.69 -5.43
C PHE A 97 1.15 -6.51 -4.47
N SER A 98 0.58 -6.48 -3.23
CA SER A 98 0.79 -5.36 -2.33
C SER A 98 2.27 -5.12 -2.01
N ARG A 99 3.03 -6.18 -1.72
CA ARG A 99 4.47 -6.09 -1.50
C ARG A 99 5.21 -5.60 -2.75
N THR A 100 4.90 -6.15 -3.92
CA THR A 100 5.50 -5.74 -5.19
C THR A 100 5.26 -4.25 -5.45
N PHE A 101 4.03 -3.76 -5.26
CA PHE A 101 3.70 -2.35 -5.44
C PHE A 101 4.41 -1.44 -4.43
N ALA A 102 4.58 -1.89 -3.18
CA ALA A 102 5.34 -1.15 -2.17
C ALA A 102 6.84 -1.06 -2.54
N GLU A 103 7.42 -2.16 -3.01
CA GLU A 103 8.81 -2.19 -3.49
C GLU A 103 9.00 -1.30 -4.74
N GLU A 104 8.07 -1.33 -5.70
CA GLU A 104 8.11 -0.46 -6.88
C GLU A 104 7.97 1.03 -6.50
N THR A 105 7.14 1.34 -5.51
CA THR A 105 7.04 2.68 -4.94
C THR A 105 8.39 3.13 -4.36
N ALA A 106 9.04 2.28 -3.57
CA ALA A 106 10.33 2.58 -2.96
C ALA A 106 11.42 2.84 -4.04
N LYS A 107 11.45 2.04 -5.10
CA LYS A 107 12.40 2.19 -6.23
C LYS A 107 12.28 3.56 -6.90
N VAL A 108 11.05 4.04 -7.10
CA VAL A 108 10.79 5.34 -7.75
C VAL A 108 11.14 6.50 -6.82
N LEU A 109 10.67 6.46 -5.55
CA LEU A 109 10.93 7.53 -4.59
C LEU A 109 12.43 7.72 -4.34
N THR A 110 13.15 6.62 -4.16
CA THR A 110 14.61 6.68 -3.94
C THR A 110 15.37 7.11 -5.19
N CYS A 111 14.91 6.75 -6.39
CA CYS A 111 15.46 7.27 -7.65
C CYS A 111 15.34 8.79 -7.75
N ALA A 112 14.23 9.35 -7.25
CA ALA A 112 14.01 10.80 -7.20
C ALA A 112 14.80 11.51 -6.08
N GLY A 113 15.55 10.78 -5.26
CA GLY A 113 16.33 11.34 -4.14
C GLY A 113 15.54 11.52 -2.84
N VAL A 114 14.35 10.91 -2.72
CA VAL A 114 13.53 10.95 -1.51
C VAL A 114 13.95 9.81 -0.58
N LYS A 115 14.28 10.12 0.68
CA LYS A 115 14.48 9.10 1.73
C LYS A 115 13.21 8.27 1.87
N THR A 116 13.37 6.97 1.96
CA THR A 116 12.23 6.05 1.95
C THR A 116 12.37 5.03 3.06
N TYR A 117 11.33 4.85 3.84
CA TYR A 117 11.20 3.83 4.88
C TYR A 117 10.20 2.78 4.39
N LEU A 118 10.60 1.52 4.37
CA LEU A 118 9.75 0.43 3.90
C LEU A 118 9.53 -0.57 5.03
N PHE A 119 8.28 -0.86 5.36
CA PHE A 119 7.96 -1.95 6.26
C PHE A 119 8.38 -3.30 5.65
N PRO A 120 9.03 -4.19 6.43
CA PRO A 120 9.53 -5.48 5.92
C PRO A 120 8.41 -6.50 5.70
N ILE A 121 7.28 -6.33 6.36
CA ILE A 121 6.12 -7.22 6.36
C ILE A 121 4.83 -6.40 6.31
N VAL A 122 3.69 -7.06 6.24
CA VAL A 122 2.38 -6.42 6.20
C VAL A 122 2.08 -5.62 7.47
N HIS A 123 1.51 -4.44 7.29
CA HIS A 123 1.10 -3.54 8.37
C HIS A 123 -0.29 -2.96 8.10
N SER A 124 -0.98 -2.58 9.15
CA SER A 124 -2.28 -1.94 9.06
C SER A 124 -2.17 -0.43 8.81
N VAL A 125 -3.25 0.16 8.31
CA VAL A 125 -3.32 1.63 8.12
C VAL A 125 -3.02 2.41 9.41
N PRO A 126 -3.54 2.03 10.60
CA PRO A 126 -3.17 2.70 11.86
C PRO A 126 -1.67 2.64 12.18
N GLU A 127 -0.99 1.52 11.92
CA GLU A 127 0.46 1.39 12.12
C GLU A 127 1.23 2.30 11.16
N VAL A 128 0.81 2.41 9.90
CA VAL A 128 1.41 3.34 8.92
C VAL A 128 1.18 4.78 9.34
N SER A 129 -0.04 5.17 9.71
CA SER A 129 -0.37 6.50 10.19
C SER A 129 0.45 6.90 11.43
N PHE A 130 0.61 5.98 12.38
CA PHE A 130 1.47 6.18 13.55
C PHE A 130 2.94 6.33 13.16
N GLY A 131 3.44 5.44 12.30
CA GLY A 131 4.84 5.42 11.86
C GLY A 131 5.26 6.68 11.12
N ILE A 132 4.38 7.26 10.28
CA ILE A 132 4.64 8.56 9.62
C ILE A 132 4.99 9.62 10.64
N ARG A 133 4.20 9.74 11.71
CA ARG A 133 4.39 10.74 12.77
C ARG A 133 5.59 10.43 13.65
N GLU A 134 5.77 9.17 14.03
CA GLU A 134 6.85 8.71 14.91
C GLU A 134 8.24 8.86 14.26
N LEU A 135 8.33 8.59 12.96
CA LEU A 135 9.57 8.78 12.19
C LEU A 135 9.75 10.20 11.67
N GLY A 136 8.75 11.07 11.83
CA GLY A 136 8.77 12.44 11.31
C GLY A 136 8.78 12.51 9.78
N CYS A 137 8.15 11.54 9.10
CA CYS A 137 8.09 11.49 7.63
C CYS A 137 7.26 12.65 7.07
N SER A 138 7.63 13.14 5.90
CA SER A 138 6.90 14.18 5.18
C SER A 138 5.63 13.66 4.47
N ALA A 139 5.56 12.35 4.23
CA ALA A 139 4.40 11.69 3.66
C ALA A 139 4.43 10.18 3.98
N GLY A 140 3.36 9.50 3.66
CA GLY A 140 3.29 8.04 3.71
C GLY A 140 2.50 7.47 2.53
N VAL A 141 2.77 6.20 2.23
CA VAL A 141 2.04 5.43 1.24
C VAL A 141 1.54 4.15 1.87
N MET A 142 0.28 3.81 1.63
CA MET A 142 -0.30 2.53 2.00
C MET A 142 -0.86 1.81 0.78
N ILE A 143 -0.32 0.64 0.50
CA ILE A 143 -0.80 -0.23 -0.59
C ILE A 143 -1.90 -1.12 -0.03
N THR A 144 -3.14 -0.82 -0.38
CA THR A 144 -4.34 -1.54 0.09
C THR A 144 -5.58 -1.15 -0.69
N ALA A 145 -6.51 -2.08 -0.83
CA ALA A 145 -7.87 -1.80 -1.28
C ALA A 145 -8.90 -1.97 -0.13
N SER A 146 -8.46 -1.88 1.13
CA SER A 146 -9.34 -1.98 2.31
C SER A 146 -10.09 -3.32 2.35
N HIS A 147 -11.42 -3.28 2.17
CA HIS A 147 -12.33 -4.43 2.22
C HIS A 147 -12.88 -4.85 0.84
N ASN A 148 -12.32 -4.33 -0.24
CA ASN A 148 -12.72 -4.74 -1.59
C ASN A 148 -12.41 -6.23 -1.85
N PRO A 149 -13.08 -6.86 -2.83
CA PRO A 149 -12.75 -8.21 -3.29
C PRO A 149 -11.26 -8.40 -3.63
N LYS A 150 -10.81 -9.64 -3.68
CA LYS A 150 -9.39 -10.02 -3.85
C LYS A 150 -8.76 -9.53 -5.15
N GLU A 151 -9.58 -9.29 -6.16
CA GLU A 151 -9.17 -8.80 -7.48
C GLU A 151 -8.71 -7.33 -7.45
N TYR A 152 -9.01 -6.61 -6.37
CA TYR A 152 -8.67 -5.19 -6.22
C TYR A 152 -7.40 -4.98 -5.41
N ASN A 153 -6.66 -3.94 -5.79
CA ASN A 153 -5.66 -3.32 -4.94
C ASN A 153 -5.76 -1.79 -5.04
N GLY A 154 -4.96 -1.07 -4.27
CA GLY A 154 -5.00 0.39 -4.26
C GLY A 154 -3.71 1.00 -3.73
N TYR A 155 -3.62 2.32 -3.87
CA TYR A 155 -2.48 3.14 -3.52
C TYR A 155 -3.00 4.40 -2.82
N LYS A 156 -2.80 4.51 -1.51
CA LYS A 156 -3.25 5.65 -0.70
C LYS A 156 -2.07 6.48 -0.27
N VAL A 157 -2.22 7.80 -0.24
CA VAL A 157 -1.18 8.73 0.20
C VAL A 157 -1.63 9.48 1.45
N TYR A 158 -0.70 9.64 2.39
CA TYR A 158 -0.90 10.26 3.68
C TYR A 158 0.05 11.44 3.84
N GLY A 159 -0.41 12.46 4.57
CA GLY A 159 0.40 13.62 4.95
C GLY A 159 1.27 13.37 6.18
N PRO A 160 2.07 14.37 6.59
CA PRO A 160 2.96 14.27 7.76
C PRO A 160 2.22 14.11 9.08
N ASP A 161 0.94 14.45 9.13
CA ASP A 161 0.05 14.25 10.29
C ASP A 161 -0.46 12.80 10.42
N GLY A 162 -0.15 11.93 9.44
CA GLY A 162 -0.64 10.56 9.36
C GLY A 162 -2.09 10.43 8.86
N GLY A 163 -2.73 11.53 8.46
CA GLY A 163 -4.03 11.57 7.78
C GLY A 163 -3.89 11.42 6.27
N GLN A 164 -4.97 11.10 5.57
CA GLN A 164 -4.97 11.13 4.10
C GLN A 164 -4.69 12.55 3.62
N LEU A 165 -4.04 12.68 2.45
CA LEU A 165 -3.75 13.99 1.88
C LEU A 165 -5.03 14.84 1.75
N PRO A 166 -4.99 16.12 2.15
CA PRO A 166 -6.08 17.04 1.87
C PRO A 166 -6.20 17.31 0.36
N PRO A 167 -7.37 17.78 -0.13
CA PRO A 167 -7.63 17.93 -1.56
C PRO A 167 -6.59 18.74 -2.33
N ASP A 168 -6.12 19.85 -1.78
CA ASP A 168 -5.11 20.72 -2.37
C ASP A 168 -3.76 20.02 -2.57
N ALA A 169 -3.32 19.25 -1.60
CA ALA A 169 -2.11 18.43 -1.71
C ALA A 169 -2.30 17.25 -2.69
N ALA A 170 -3.48 16.63 -2.69
CA ALA A 170 -3.81 15.57 -3.65
C ALA A 170 -3.81 16.11 -5.08
N ASP A 171 -4.31 17.32 -5.32
CA ASP A 171 -4.31 17.98 -6.64
C ASP A 171 -2.88 18.16 -7.18
N VAL A 172 -1.90 18.47 -6.33
CA VAL A 172 -0.48 18.54 -6.73
C VAL A 172 0.02 17.19 -7.21
N VAL A 173 -0.31 16.11 -6.48
CA VAL A 173 0.05 14.74 -6.88
C VAL A 173 -0.62 14.37 -8.21
N VAL A 174 -1.91 14.64 -8.36
CA VAL A 174 -2.68 14.35 -9.59
C VAL A 174 -2.12 15.12 -10.78
N ALA A 175 -1.85 16.41 -10.62
CA ALA A 175 -1.25 17.23 -11.68
C ALA A 175 0.11 16.67 -12.12
N ALA A 176 0.93 16.25 -11.17
CA ALA A 176 2.21 15.62 -11.45
C ALA A 176 2.03 14.27 -12.20
N ILE A 177 1.16 13.38 -11.72
CA ILE A 177 0.86 12.09 -12.39
C ILE A 177 0.46 12.32 -13.85
N ASN A 178 -0.44 13.27 -14.09
CA ASN A 178 -0.95 13.57 -15.43
C ASN A 178 0.10 14.21 -16.37
N SER A 179 1.19 14.73 -15.83
CA SER A 179 2.30 15.30 -16.61
C SER A 179 3.32 14.26 -17.08
N TYR A 180 3.32 13.05 -16.52
CA TYR A 180 4.29 12.01 -16.84
C TYR A 180 3.71 10.98 -17.81
N ASP A 181 4.47 10.67 -18.85
CA ASP A 181 4.22 9.47 -19.66
C ASP A 181 4.54 8.22 -18.84
N ILE A 182 3.66 7.21 -18.93
CA ILE A 182 3.74 6.00 -18.10
C ILE A 182 5.00 5.15 -18.35
N PHE A 183 5.62 5.28 -19.53
CA PHE A 183 6.80 4.49 -19.91
C PHE A 183 8.06 5.35 -20.01
N ASP A 184 7.96 6.54 -20.60
CA ASP A 184 9.13 7.32 -21.00
C ASP A 184 9.69 8.19 -19.87
N ASP A 185 8.81 8.70 -19.00
CA ASP A 185 9.18 9.69 -17.98
C ASP A 185 9.45 9.08 -16.60
N VAL A 186 8.99 7.87 -16.33
CA VAL A 186 9.14 7.24 -15.01
C VAL A 186 10.51 6.62 -14.85
N LYS A 187 11.25 7.07 -13.81
CA LYS A 187 12.57 6.56 -13.47
C LYS A 187 12.54 5.79 -12.17
N PHE A 188 13.35 4.75 -12.07
CA PHE A 188 13.50 3.94 -10.86
C PHE A 188 14.90 3.32 -10.79
N ILE A 189 15.33 2.97 -9.59
CA ILE A 189 16.57 2.24 -9.30
C ILE A 189 16.25 0.93 -8.59
N SER A 190 17.20 0.03 -8.47
CA SER A 190 17.00 -1.19 -7.68
C SER A 190 16.96 -0.88 -6.19
N LEU A 191 16.33 -1.79 -5.40
CA LEU A 191 16.29 -1.65 -3.93
C LEU A 191 17.71 -1.73 -3.33
N ASP A 192 18.60 -2.50 -3.93
CA ASP A 192 19.98 -2.63 -3.45
C ASP A 192 20.75 -1.33 -3.70
N GLU A 193 20.64 -0.75 -4.89
CA GLU A 193 21.22 0.57 -5.17
C GLU A 193 20.64 1.65 -4.24
N ALA A 194 19.34 1.60 -3.94
CA ALA A 194 18.71 2.52 -3.01
C ALA A 194 19.28 2.39 -1.58
N LYS A 195 19.56 1.17 -1.12
CA LYS A 195 20.23 0.92 0.17
C LYS A 195 21.67 1.42 0.17
N GLU A 196 22.43 1.11 -0.88
CA GLU A 196 23.83 1.57 -1.03
C GLU A 196 23.95 3.10 -1.01
N LYS A 197 22.97 3.79 -1.59
CA LYS A 197 22.86 5.26 -1.54
C LYS A 197 22.37 5.81 -0.19
N GLY A 198 21.99 4.94 0.77
CA GLY A 198 21.44 5.34 2.06
C GLY A 198 20.02 5.95 1.99
N LEU A 199 19.36 5.81 0.84
CA LEU A 199 18.01 6.36 0.61
C LEU A 199 16.90 5.40 1.00
N LEU A 200 17.15 4.11 1.08
CA LEU A 200 16.17 3.10 1.54
C LEU A 200 16.56 2.56 2.91
N GLU A 201 15.61 2.61 3.82
CA GLU A 201 15.70 2.02 5.15
C GLU A 201 14.56 1.03 5.38
N ILE A 202 14.89 -0.16 5.86
CA ILE A 202 13.88 -1.14 6.27
C ILE A 202 13.53 -0.85 7.73
N VAL A 203 12.26 -0.65 7.99
CA VAL A 203 11.75 -0.30 9.32
C VAL A 203 11.98 -1.45 10.30
N SER A 204 12.51 -1.15 11.49
CA SER A 204 12.69 -2.14 12.55
C SER A 204 11.39 -2.42 13.30
N SER A 205 11.34 -3.58 13.97
CA SER A 205 10.20 -3.96 14.83
C SER A 205 10.03 -3.06 16.07
N ASP A 206 10.99 -2.18 16.36
CA ASP A 206 10.88 -1.24 17.47
C ASP A 206 9.70 -0.26 17.26
N LEU A 207 9.36 0.02 15.99
CA LEU A 207 8.21 0.85 15.67
C LEU A 207 6.88 0.15 16.02
N ASP A 208 6.81 -1.16 15.81
CA ASP A 208 5.65 -1.99 16.19
C ASP A 208 5.45 -1.97 17.72
N GLU A 209 6.55 -2.11 18.48
CA GLU A 209 6.52 -2.06 19.93
C GLU A 209 6.05 -0.71 20.45
N LYS A 210 6.55 0.40 19.90
CA LYS A 210 6.09 1.75 20.22
C LYS A 210 4.61 1.97 19.90
N PHE A 211 4.13 1.44 18.76
CA PHE A 211 2.71 1.49 18.40
C PHE A 211 1.86 0.77 19.45
N LEU A 212 2.25 -0.45 19.82
CA LEU A 212 1.54 -1.24 20.82
C LEU A 212 1.57 -0.59 22.21
N ASP A 213 2.66 0.06 22.59
CA ASP A 213 2.77 0.82 23.86
C ASP A 213 1.74 1.95 23.89
N VAL A 214 1.64 2.74 22.81
CA VAL A 214 0.65 3.82 22.71
C VAL A 214 -0.78 3.27 22.71
N VAL A 215 -1.06 2.19 21.98
CA VAL A 215 -2.39 1.54 21.99
C VAL A 215 -2.75 1.07 23.41
N GLN A 216 -1.81 0.49 24.14
CA GLN A 216 -2.04 0.02 25.50
C GLN A 216 -2.43 1.16 26.46
N THR A 217 -1.88 2.36 26.29
CA THR A 217 -2.26 3.53 27.11
C THR A 217 -3.74 3.93 26.94
N GLN A 218 -4.40 3.48 25.88
CA GLN A 218 -5.82 3.77 25.63
C GLN A 218 -6.77 2.83 26.38
N GLN A 219 -6.25 1.86 27.10
CA GLN A 219 -7.05 0.94 27.91
C GLN A 219 -7.67 1.73 29.09
N GLN A 220 -9.02 1.84 29.07
CA GLN A 220 -9.75 2.66 30.05
C GLN A 220 -9.91 1.99 31.41
N ASN A 221 -10.03 0.65 31.43
CA ASN A 221 -10.29 -0.11 32.65
C ASN A 221 -9.48 -1.43 32.68
N PRO A 222 -8.17 -1.36 33.00
CA PRO A 222 -7.32 -2.54 33.10
C PRO A 222 -7.75 -3.51 34.21
N GLU A 223 -8.36 -2.99 35.28
CA GLU A 223 -8.80 -3.80 36.42
C GLU A 223 -9.94 -4.74 36.02
N ALA A 224 -10.90 -4.27 35.20
CA ALA A 224 -11.97 -5.12 34.68
C ALA A 224 -11.45 -6.27 33.82
N VAL A 225 -10.37 -6.04 33.05
CA VAL A 225 -9.73 -7.12 32.30
C VAL A 225 -9.08 -8.11 33.25
N ALA A 226 -8.38 -7.66 34.29
CA ALA A 226 -7.74 -8.52 35.29
C ALA A 226 -8.73 -9.43 36.02
N GLU A 227 -9.91 -8.90 36.36
CA GLU A 227 -10.97 -9.66 37.03
C GLU A 227 -11.49 -10.85 36.18
N VAL A 228 -11.55 -10.70 34.85
CA VAL A 228 -12.17 -11.70 33.96
C VAL A 228 -11.14 -12.48 33.14
N ALA A 229 -9.85 -12.14 33.21
CA ALA A 229 -8.79 -12.66 32.34
C ALA A 229 -8.75 -14.19 32.26
N ASP A 230 -9.02 -14.88 33.38
CA ASP A 230 -8.98 -16.35 33.47
C ASP A 230 -10.23 -17.04 32.91
N THR A 231 -11.36 -16.35 32.84
CA THR A 231 -12.65 -16.96 32.51
C THR A 231 -13.25 -16.43 31.21
N PHE A 232 -12.92 -15.21 30.82
CA PHE A 232 -13.45 -14.58 29.61
C PHE A 232 -12.84 -15.24 28.37
N LYS A 233 -13.69 -15.70 27.46
CA LYS A 233 -13.29 -16.29 26.18
C LYS A 233 -13.53 -15.31 25.06
N LEU A 234 -12.48 -14.96 24.34
CA LEU A 234 -12.50 -14.07 23.18
C LEU A 234 -12.20 -14.88 21.91
N ILE A 235 -13.06 -14.79 20.91
CA ILE A 235 -12.78 -15.36 19.58
C ILE A 235 -12.35 -14.23 18.65
N TYR A 236 -11.21 -14.40 18.02
CA TYR A 236 -10.67 -13.44 17.05
C TYR A 236 -10.62 -14.04 15.64
N THR A 237 -11.17 -13.31 14.69
CA THR A 237 -11.28 -13.67 13.27
C THR A 237 -10.47 -12.71 12.42
N PRO A 238 -9.20 -13.02 12.10
CA PRO A 238 -8.30 -12.10 11.36
C PRO A 238 -8.65 -11.90 9.88
N PHE A 239 -9.45 -12.77 9.27
CA PHE A 239 -9.82 -12.71 7.85
C PHE A 239 -8.62 -12.56 6.88
N HIS A 240 -7.50 -13.21 7.16
CA HIS A 240 -6.25 -13.11 6.40
C HIS A 240 -5.64 -11.71 6.34
N GLY A 241 -6.10 -10.78 7.17
CA GLY A 241 -5.74 -9.37 7.13
C GLY A 241 -4.57 -8.99 8.04
N THR A 242 -4.17 -7.74 7.95
CA THR A 242 -3.03 -7.14 8.67
C THR A 242 -3.20 -7.07 10.18
N GLY A 243 -4.44 -7.19 10.69
CA GLY A 243 -4.74 -7.14 12.12
C GLY A 243 -4.24 -8.35 12.93
N SER A 244 -3.91 -9.47 12.28
CA SER A 244 -3.53 -10.71 12.98
C SER A 244 -2.41 -10.50 14.01
N ARG A 245 -1.31 -9.89 13.62
CA ARG A 245 -0.16 -9.64 14.50
C ARG A 245 -0.45 -8.63 15.62
N PRO A 246 -0.83 -7.37 15.30
CA PRO A 246 -0.97 -6.34 16.32
C PRO A 246 -2.12 -6.62 17.29
N ILE A 247 -3.25 -7.20 16.84
CA ILE A 247 -4.38 -7.51 17.72
C ILE A 247 -4.04 -8.65 18.69
N LYS A 248 -3.39 -9.71 18.23
CA LYS A 248 -2.93 -10.78 19.14
C LYS A 248 -1.93 -10.24 20.16
N ALA A 249 -1.01 -9.40 19.74
CA ALA A 249 -0.02 -8.80 20.61
C ALA A 249 -0.64 -7.91 21.69
N ILE A 250 -1.55 -7.00 21.29
CA ILE A 250 -2.19 -6.09 22.25
C ILE A 250 -3.13 -6.82 23.22
N LEU A 251 -3.89 -7.81 22.77
CA LEU A 251 -4.75 -8.61 23.65
C LEU A 251 -3.93 -9.37 24.70
N ASN A 252 -2.77 -9.91 24.31
CA ASN A 252 -1.85 -10.53 25.24
C ASN A 252 -1.27 -9.53 26.27
N ARG A 253 -0.83 -8.34 25.82
CA ARG A 253 -0.36 -7.27 26.69
C ARG A 253 -1.42 -6.78 27.68
N MET A 254 -2.68 -6.71 27.24
CA MET A 254 -3.81 -6.37 28.09
C MET A 254 -4.17 -7.45 29.11
N GLY A 255 -3.58 -8.65 29.01
CA GLY A 255 -3.73 -9.73 29.97
C GLY A 255 -4.83 -10.75 29.66
N PHE A 256 -5.47 -10.70 28.47
CA PHE A 256 -6.44 -11.76 28.08
C PHE A 256 -5.76 -13.10 27.89
N LYS A 257 -6.22 -14.15 28.63
CA LYS A 257 -5.59 -15.46 28.63
C LYS A 257 -6.26 -16.46 27.67
N ASN A 258 -7.55 -16.27 27.36
CA ASN A 258 -8.34 -17.21 26.57
C ASN A 258 -8.72 -16.61 25.21
N VAL A 259 -7.71 -16.20 24.42
CA VAL A 259 -7.90 -15.71 23.05
C VAL A 259 -7.86 -16.89 22.09
N LEU A 260 -9.00 -17.20 21.47
CA LEU A 260 -9.15 -18.25 20.48
C LEU A 260 -9.09 -17.61 19.08
N VAL A 261 -8.02 -17.84 18.38
CA VAL A 261 -7.85 -17.35 17.00
C VAL A 261 -8.39 -18.40 16.03
N VAL A 262 -9.20 -17.99 15.05
CA VAL A 262 -9.64 -18.86 13.95
C VAL A 262 -8.44 -19.13 13.04
N LYS A 263 -7.85 -20.31 13.18
CA LYS A 263 -6.55 -20.70 12.59
C LYS A 263 -6.55 -20.63 11.07
N GLU A 264 -7.66 -21.01 10.46
CA GLU A 264 -7.84 -20.99 9.00
C GLU A 264 -7.79 -19.59 8.41
N GLN A 265 -8.00 -18.57 9.25
CA GLN A 265 -7.97 -17.15 8.88
C GLN A 265 -6.68 -16.44 9.34
N ASP A 266 -5.86 -17.10 10.14
CA ASP A 266 -4.63 -16.54 10.72
C ASP A 266 -3.40 -16.72 9.79
N THR A 267 -3.63 -16.62 8.50
CA THR A 267 -2.61 -16.71 7.44
C THR A 267 -2.71 -15.48 6.55
N GLU A 268 -1.55 -14.94 6.18
CA GLU A 268 -1.46 -13.86 5.20
C GLU A 268 -1.72 -14.43 3.80
N ASP A 269 -2.94 -14.29 3.28
CA ASP A 269 -3.33 -14.79 1.95
C ASP A 269 -4.22 -13.78 1.23
N GLY A 270 -3.70 -13.21 0.16
CA GLY A 270 -4.39 -12.22 -0.66
C GLY A 270 -5.59 -12.79 -1.44
N ASN A 271 -5.78 -14.09 -1.46
CA ASN A 271 -6.94 -14.74 -2.07
C ASN A 271 -8.14 -14.86 -1.12
N PHE A 272 -7.96 -14.59 0.18
CA PHE A 272 -9.01 -14.65 1.21
C PHE A 272 -9.84 -15.94 1.16
N PRO A 273 -9.23 -17.15 1.23
CA PRO A 273 -9.89 -18.41 0.88
C PRO A 273 -11.08 -18.78 1.77
N THR A 274 -11.17 -18.22 2.97
CA THR A 274 -12.25 -18.54 3.94
C THR A 274 -13.40 -17.53 3.92
N VAL A 275 -13.29 -16.45 3.12
CA VAL A 275 -14.32 -15.41 3.05
C VAL A 275 -14.54 -14.96 1.60
N LYS A 276 -15.78 -14.65 1.24
CA LYS A 276 -16.09 -14.12 -0.11
C LYS A 276 -15.62 -12.70 -0.31
N SER A 277 -15.65 -11.92 0.76
CA SER A 277 -15.16 -10.56 0.84
C SER A 277 -14.55 -10.35 2.22
N PRO A 278 -13.41 -9.67 2.37
CA PRO A 278 -12.84 -9.35 3.67
C PRO A 278 -13.61 -8.23 4.41
N ASN A 279 -14.89 -8.09 4.15
CA ASN A 279 -15.81 -7.17 4.80
C ASN A 279 -16.67 -7.94 5.79
N PRO A 280 -16.86 -7.47 7.03
CA PRO A 280 -17.66 -8.14 8.05
C PRO A 280 -19.20 -8.08 7.84
N GLU A 281 -19.71 -7.64 6.70
CA GLU A 281 -21.13 -7.66 6.33
C GLU A 281 -21.68 -9.07 6.08
#